data_00ff1626f58723df77d2a5e3317ffc72
#
_entry.id   00ff1626f58723df77d2a5e3317ffc72
#
_cell.length_a   1.000
_cell.length_b   1.000
_cell.length_c   1.000
_cell.angle_alpha   90.00
_cell.angle_beta   90.00
_cell.angle_gamma   90.00
#
_symmetry.space_group_name_H-M   'P 1'
#
loop_
_entity.id
_entity.type
_entity.pdbx_description
1 polymer ?
#
loop_
_entity_poly.entity_id
_entity_poly.type
_entity_poly.pdbx_seq_one_letter_code
_entity_poly.pdbx_strand_id
1 'polypeptide(L)'
;MKNRTKRQLAIKQIILNGKISNQDDLLHIMKDQGYELTQATLSRDMKILKVAKVTDPVFGYVYVIPEATVENQQAQAITNVER
;
A
#
# COMPACT_ATOMS: atom_id res chain seq x y z
N MET A 1 5.79 -16.14 -9.95
CA MET A 1 6.57 -15.01 -10.27
C MET A 1 5.77 -13.87 -10.74
N LYS A 2 5.13 -14.01 -11.87
CA LYS A 2 4.28 -12.96 -12.36
C LYS A 2 3.17 -12.64 -11.40
N ASN A 3 2.63 -13.68 -10.75
CA ASN A 3 1.56 -13.48 -9.79
C ASN A 3 2.02 -12.66 -8.60
N ARG A 4 3.26 -12.86 -8.20
CA ARG A 4 3.80 -12.13 -7.08
C ARG A 4 3.90 -10.65 -7.40
N THR A 5 4.41 -10.31 -8.56
CA THR A 5 4.55 -8.92 -8.96
C THR A 5 3.19 -8.26 -9.08
N LYS A 6 2.24 -8.93 -9.72
CA LYS A 6 0.90 -8.41 -9.85
C LYS A 6 0.25 -8.23 -8.50
N ARG A 7 0.45 -9.21 -7.61
CA ARG A 7 -0.15 -9.15 -6.29
C ARG A 7 0.37 -7.96 -5.50
N GLN A 8 1.69 -7.78 -5.52
CA GLN A 8 2.28 -6.68 -4.77
C GLN A 8 1.88 -5.34 -5.36
N LEU A 9 1.78 -5.27 -6.67
CA LEU A 9 1.33 -4.05 -7.31
C LEU A 9 -0.11 -3.73 -6.94
N ALA A 10 -0.96 -4.76 -6.87
CA ALA A 10 -2.35 -4.57 -6.48
C ALA A 10 -2.44 -4.06 -5.04
N ILE A 11 -1.66 -4.64 -4.14
CA ILE A 11 -1.64 -4.19 -2.75
C ILE A 11 -1.26 -2.71 -2.69
N LYS A 12 -0.22 -2.36 -3.42
CA LYS A 12 0.24 -0.98 -3.45
C LYS A 12 -0.86 -0.04 -3.93
N GLN A 13 -1.52 -0.41 -5.01
CA GLN A 13 -2.59 0.41 -5.56
C GLN A 13 -3.74 0.58 -4.60
N ILE A 14 -4.13 -0.51 -3.95
CA ILE A 14 -5.23 -0.47 -3.00
C ILE A 14 -4.90 0.47 -1.85
N ILE A 15 -3.69 0.36 -1.34
CA ILE A 15 -3.28 1.19 -0.21
C ILE A 15 -3.20 2.65 -0.61
N LEU A 16 -2.71 2.94 -1.80
CA LEU A 16 -2.56 4.32 -2.25
C LEU A 16 -3.90 4.96 -2.57
N ASN A 17 -4.86 4.18 -3.05
CA ASN A 17 -6.13 4.73 -3.50
C ASN A 17 -7.22 4.72 -2.46
N GLY A 18 -7.06 3.96 -1.39
CA GLY A 18 -8.10 3.82 -0.40
C GLY A 18 -7.57 4.04 0.99
N LYS A 19 -8.49 4.11 1.93
CA LYS A 19 -8.13 4.22 3.34
C LYS A 19 -8.31 2.86 3.99
N ILE A 20 -7.24 2.11 4.04
CA ILE A 20 -7.24 0.76 4.59
C ILE A 20 -6.66 0.84 5.99
N SER A 21 -7.43 0.43 6.98
CA SER A 21 -7.01 0.57 8.37
C SER A 21 -6.61 -0.73 9.02
N ASN A 22 -6.85 -1.87 8.38
CA ASN A 22 -6.42 -3.13 8.96
C ASN A 22 -6.14 -4.14 7.87
N GLN A 23 -5.45 -5.20 8.28
CA GLN A 23 -4.98 -6.20 7.35
C GLN A 23 -6.11 -7.07 6.82
N ASP A 24 -7.13 -7.30 7.64
CA ASP A 24 -8.26 -8.11 7.22
C ASP A 24 -9.00 -7.47 6.06
N ASP A 25 -9.18 -6.16 6.13
CA ASP A 25 -9.84 -5.45 5.05
C ASP A 25 -9.03 -5.55 3.76
N LEU A 26 -7.73 -5.40 3.88
CA LEU A 26 -6.86 -5.48 2.72
C LEU A 26 -6.93 -6.87 2.10
N LEU A 27 -6.89 -7.90 2.94
CA LEU A 27 -6.98 -9.27 2.47
C LEU A 27 -8.31 -9.51 1.75
N HIS A 28 -9.37 -8.97 2.30
CA HIS A 28 -10.70 -9.11 1.73
C HIS A 28 -10.78 -8.49 0.34
N ILE A 29 -10.25 -7.28 0.22
CA ILE A 29 -10.24 -6.58 -1.05
C ILE A 29 -9.42 -7.35 -2.08
N MET A 30 -8.29 -7.89 -1.66
CA MET A 30 -7.46 -8.66 -2.56
C MET A 30 -8.19 -9.90 -3.06
N LYS A 31 -8.89 -10.58 -2.17
CA LYS A 31 -9.66 -11.75 -2.57
C LYS A 31 -10.79 -11.36 -3.52
N ASP A 32 -11.41 -10.25 -3.28
CA ASP A 32 -12.47 -9.76 -4.18
C ASP A 32 -11.93 -9.49 -5.56
N GLN A 33 -10.68 -9.13 -5.66
CA GLN A 33 -10.06 -8.89 -6.97
C GLN A 33 -9.52 -10.16 -7.60
N GLY A 34 -9.75 -11.30 -6.97
CA GLY A 34 -9.37 -12.57 -7.55
C GLY A 34 -8.02 -13.10 -7.12
N TYR A 35 -7.39 -12.47 -6.16
CA TYR A 35 -6.09 -12.95 -5.68
C TYR A 35 -6.31 -13.95 -4.56
N GLU A 36 -5.59 -15.05 -4.63
CA GLU A 36 -5.63 -16.05 -3.58
C GLU A 36 -4.35 -15.96 -2.79
N LEU A 37 -4.47 -15.51 -1.57
CA LEU A 37 -3.31 -15.40 -0.69
C LEU A 37 -3.76 -15.57 0.73
N THR A 38 -2.82 -15.95 1.58
CA THR A 38 -3.07 -16.08 3.00
C THR A 38 -2.68 -14.80 3.69
N GLN A 39 -3.09 -14.71 4.96
CA GLN A 39 -2.71 -13.57 5.76
C GLN A 39 -1.20 -13.49 5.94
N ALA A 40 -0.55 -14.65 6.05
CA ALA A 40 0.90 -14.68 6.18
C ALA A 40 1.58 -14.12 4.94
N THR A 41 1.08 -14.50 3.77
CA THR A 41 1.62 -14.00 2.52
C THR A 41 1.41 -12.49 2.40
N LEU A 42 0.22 -12.04 2.75
CA LEU A 42 -0.08 -10.62 2.72
C LEU A 42 0.84 -9.84 3.65
N SER A 43 1.04 -10.36 4.85
CA SER A 43 1.91 -9.73 5.81
C SER A 43 3.33 -9.60 5.26
N ARG A 44 3.79 -10.65 4.61
CA ARG A 44 5.13 -10.66 4.03
C ARG A 44 5.24 -9.65 2.90
N ASP A 45 4.22 -9.60 2.05
CA ASP A 45 4.20 -8.63 0.95
C ASP A 45 4.21 -7.21 1.48
N MET A 46 3.46 -6.97 2.55
CA MET A 46 3.41 -5.64 3.15
C MET A 46 4.78 -5.21 3.66
N LYS A 47 5.53 -6.16 4.20
CA LYS A 47 6.88 -5.85 4.65
C LYS A 47 7.79 -5.52 3.49
N ILE A 48 7.65 -6.27 2.41
CA ILE A 48 8.47 -6.02 1.22
C ILE A 48 8.15 -4.63 0.66
N LEU A 49 6.89 -4.27 0.66
CA LEU A 49 6.45 -2.96 0.17
C LEU A 49 6.70 -1.85 1.17
N LYS A 50 7.12 -2.20 2.38
CA LYS A 50 7.40 -1.24 3.44
C LYS A 50 6.16 -0.43 3.80
N VAL A 51 5.07 -1.15 3.95
CA VAL A 51 3.81 -0.55 4.38
C VAL A 51 3.95 -0.11 5.83
N ALA A 52 3.47 1.08 6.12
CA ALA A 52 3.48 1.62 7.47
C ALA A 52 2.08 2.04 7.87
N LYS A 53 1.90 2.33 9.15
CA LYS A 53 0.65 2.84 9.66
C LYS A 53 0.84 4.28 10.10
N VAL A 54 -0.12 5.13 9.77
CA VAL A 54 -0.11 6.50 10.24
C VAL A 54 -1.45 6.81 10.85
N THR A 55 -1.48 7.79 11.73
CA THR A 55 -2.69 8.20 12.40
C THR A 55 -3.63 8.89 11.40
N ASP A 56 -4.89 8.58 11.49
CA ASP A 56 -5.91 9.19 10.65
C ASP A 56 -7.05 9.67 11.55
N PRO A 57 -7.49 10.91 11.38
CA PRO A 57 -8.53 11.46 12.27
C PRO A 57 -9.86 10.73 12.16
N VAL A 58 -10.16 10.13 11.02
CA VAL A 58 -11.46 9.47 10.83
C VAL A 58 -11.38 7.99 11.17
N PHE A 59 -10.34 7.31 10.69
CA PHE A 59 -10.24 5.86 10.84
C PHE A 59 -9.36 5.42 11.98
N GLY A 60 -8.68 6.31 12.63
CA GLY A 60 -7.71 5.99 13.66
C GLY A 60 -6.34 5.72 13.07
N TYR A 61 -6.25 4.76 12.18
CA TYR A 61 -5.02 4.44 11.48
C TYR A 61 -5.33 4.12 10.04
N VAL A 62 -4.38 4.39 9.18
CA VAL A 62 -4.45 3.94 7.79
C VAL A 62 -3.07 3.46 7.38
N TYR A 63 -3.07 2.52 6.45
CA TYR A 63 -1.83 2.05 5.86
C TYR A 63 -1.36 3.02 4.80
N VAL A 64 -0.06 3.22 4.75
CA VAL A 64 0.57 4.04 3.72
C VAL A 64 1.82 3.32 3.25
N ILE A 65 2.30 3.72 2.10
CA ILE A 65 3.57 3.25 1.60
C ILE A 65 4.46 4.48 1.47
N PRO A 66 5.25 4.76 2.51
CA PRO A 66 6.03 6.00 2.54
C PRO A 66 6.97 6.14 1.36
N GLU A 67 7.50 5.03 0.91
CA GLU A 67 8.43 5.05 -0.20
C GLU A 67 7.76 5.58 -1.47
N ALA A 68 6.56 5.11 -1.74
CA ALA A 68 5.81 5.58 -2.89
C ALA A 68 5.41 7.03 -2.73
N THR A 69 5.00 7.39 -1.52
CA THR A 69 4.62 8.76 -1.22
C THR A 69 5.80 9.70 -1.38
N VAL A 70 6.95 9.26 -0.90
CA VAL A 70 8.16 10.06 -1.01
C VAL A 70 8.53 10.27 -2.46
N GLU A 71 8.40 9.22 -3.26
CA GLU A 71 8.70 9.34 -4.68
C GLU A 71 7.81 10.39 -5.35
N ASN A 72 6.54 10.36 -5.02
CA ASN A 72 5.62 11.35 -5.55
C ASN A 72 5.97 12.74 -5.09
N GLN A 73 6.31 12.85 -3.82
CA GLN A 73 6.70 14.14 -3.26
C GLN A 73 8.01 14.61 -3.85
N GLN A 74 8.92 13.69 -4.10
CA GLN A 74 10.18 14.06 -4.70
C GLN A 74 9.99 14.64 -6.09
N ALA A 75 9.09 14.05 -6.83
CA ALA A 75 8.79 14.58 -8.15
C ALA A 75 8.33 16.02 -8.04
N GLN A 76 7.46 16.28 -7.11
CA GLN A 76 6.97 17.64 -6.87
C GLN A 76 8.06 18.51 -6.29
N ALA A 77 8.81 17.96 -5.37
CA ALA A 77 9.87 18.72 -4.73
C ALA A 77 10.94 19.12 -5.74
N ILE A 78 11.26 18.21 -6.63
CA ILE A 78 12.23 18.51 -7.65
C ILE A 78 11.75 19.68 -8.48
N THR A 79 10.50 19.65 -8.85
CA THR A 79 9.90 20.74 -9.57
C THR A 79 10.03 22.03 -8.79
N ASN A 80 9.79 21.95 -7.50
CA ASN A 80 9.87 23.11 -6.63
C ASN A 80 11.30 23.57 -6.43
N VAL A 81 12.19 22.62 -6.28
CA VAL A 81 13.57 22.93 -5.99
C VAL A 81 14.23 23.59 -7.19
N GLU A 82 13.77 23.27 -8.34
CA GLU A 82 14.32 23.84 -9.56
C GLU A 82 14.09 25.32 -9.64
N ARG A 83 13.12 25.87 -8.92
CA ARG A 83 12.84 27.28 -9.02
C ARG A 83 13.92 28.18 -8.44
#